data_1a70de1074a1247f83fcc6c513cb3422
#
_entry.id   1a70de1074a1247f83fcc6c513cb3422
#
_cell.length_a   1.000
_cell.length_b   1.000
_cell.length_c   1.000
_cell.angle_alpha   90.00
_cell.angle_beta   90.00
_cell.angle_gamma   90.00
#
_symmetry.space_group_name_H-M   'P 1'
#
loop_
_entity.id
_entity.type
_entity.pdbx_description
1 polymer ?
#
loop_
_entity_poly.entity_id
_entity_poly.type
_entity_poly.pdbx_seq_one_letter_code
_entity_poly.pdbx_strand_id
1 'polypeptide(L)'
;MRLQLCFILLHPLSTDWLLTHILIVNCQLSIVNYKKMNILLLGSGGREHAIAWKISQSPKVDKLFIAPGNAGTAQVGTNAYIKADDFAAIKDFVLANDVNMVVVGPEDPLVKGVYDFFKNDASLAGIPVIGPSKAGAQLEGSKDFAKAFMMRHNIPTARYKSITAENIAEGYAFLKSLPAPYVLKADGLAAGKGVLILETLEEAKKELGDMLNGMFGDASKTVVIEEFLTGIEC
;
A
#
# COMPACT_ATOMS: atom_id res chain seq x y z
N MET A 1 16.87 6.87 -21.52
CA MET A 1 17.54 6.75 -22.83
C MET A 1 18.94 7.31 -22.66
N ARG A 2 19.95 6.48 -22.46
CA ARG A 2 21.35 6.90 -22.46
C ARG A 2 21.90 6.56 -23.85
N LEU A 3 22.16 7.59 -24.64
CA LEU A 3 22.97 7.48 -25.86
C LEU A 3 24.43 7.29 -25.43
N GLN A 4 24.98 6.10 -25.66
CA GLN A 4 26.41 5.86 -25.63
C GLN A 4 26.92 6.16 -27.05
N LEU A 5 27.51 7.35 -27.24
CA LEU A 5 28.23 7.66 -28.46
C LEU A 5 29.55 6.87 -28.45
N CYS A 6 29.68 5.92 -29.35
CA CYS A 6 30.98 5.34 -29.70
C CYS A 6 31.73 6.31 -30.59
N PHE A 7 32.79 6.96 -30.08
CA PHE A 7 33.72 7.69 -30.88
C PHE A 7 34.65 6.71 -31.63
N ILE A 8 34.56 6.68 -32.96
CA ILE A 8 35.54 5.99 -33.79
C ILE A 8 36.60 7.05 -34.16
N LEU A 9 37.82 6.85 -33.63
CA LEU A 9 39.01 7.59 -34.06
C LEU A 9 39.38 7.17 -35.48
N LEU A 10 39.21 8.06 -36.43
CA LEU A 10 39.71 7.92 -37.79
C LEU A 10 41.21 8.26 -37.81
N HIS A 11 42.05 7.25 -38.05
CA HIS A 11 43.40 7.46 -38.46
C HIS A 11 43.46 7.68 -39.99
N PRO A 12 44.18 8.70 -40.49
CA PRO A 12 44.36 8.86 -41.92
C PRO A 12 45.50 8.00 -42.39
N LEU A 13 45.31 7.10 -43.35
CA LEU A 13 46.23 6.67 -44.39
C LEU A 13 45.80 5.33 -45.00
N SER A 14 45.21 5.36 -46.19
CA SER A 14 45.60 4.58 -47.38
C SER A 14 44.43 4.54 -48.38
N THR A 15 44.83 4.64 -49.62
CA THR A 15 44.01 4.84 -50.83
C THR A 15 43.37 3.53 -51.34
N ASP A 16 42.52 2.89 -50.57
CA ASP A 16 41.65 1.84 -51.11
C ASP A 16 40.18 2.19 -50.76
N TRP A 17 39.64 3.09 -51.54
CA TRP A 17 38.36 3.77 -51.33
C TRP A 17 37.15 2.97 -51.70
N LEU A 18 37.27 1.68 -52.11
CA LEU A 18 36.13 0.96 -52.66
C LEU A 18 35.74 -0.34 -51.93
N LEU A 19 36.44 -0.73 -50.88
CA LEU A 19 36.07 -1.95 -50.14
C LEU A 19 35.84 -1.77 -48.65
N THR A 20 35.95 -0.53 -48.13
CA THR A 20 35.75 -0.24 -46.70
C THR A 20 34.40 0.40 -46.38
N HIS A 21 33.47 0.44 -47.30
CA HIS A 21 32.26 1.23 -47.13
C HIS A 21 31.03 0.43 -46.81
N ILE A 22 31.11 -0.80 -46.40
CA ILE A 22 29.97 -1.48 -45.80
C ILE A 22 30.43 -2.29 -44.61
N LEU A 23 31.22 -1.71 -43.72
CA LEU A 23 31.04 -1.96 -42.30
C LEU A 23 29.96 -0.98 -41.85
N ILE A 24 28.75 -1.18 -42.35
CA ILE A 24 27.57 -0.86 -41.60
C ILE A 24 27.76 -1.71 -40.37
N VAL A 25 28.31 -1.06 -39.33
CA VAL A 25 28.11 -1.54 -37.96
C VAL A 25 26.60 -1.67 -37.88
N ASN A 26 26.15 -2.90 -38.09
CA ASN A 26 24.87 -3.34 -37.65
C ASN A 26 24.89 -3.16 -36.14
N CYS A 27 24.85 -1.90 -35.68
CA CYS A 27 24.40 -1.56 -34.37
C CYS A 27 22.97 -2.05 -34.39
N GLN A 28 22.79 -3.35 -34.22
CA GLN A 28 21.55 -3.88 -33.75
C GLN A 28 21.32 -3.10 -32.47
N LEU A 29 20.62 -1.97 -32.62
CA LEU A 29 19.80 -1.48 -31.55
C LEU A 29 19.03 -2.70 -31.11
N SER A 30 19.55 -3.39 -30.10
CA SER A 30 18.76 -4.31 -29.35
C SER A 30 17.69 -3.42 -28.75
N ILE A 31 16.60 -3.26 -29.49
CA ILE A 31 15.34 -2.83 -28.95
C ILE A 31 15.09 -3.92 -27.92
N VAL A 32 15.44 -3.62 -26.67
CA VAL A 32 15.04 -4.46 -25.54
C VAL A 32 13.52 -4.36 -25.59
N ASN A 33 12.92 -5.32 -26.28
CA ASN A 33 11.48 -5.49 -26.33
C ASN A 33 11.08 -5.88 -24.90
N TYR A 34 10.91 -4.88 -24.05
CA TYR A 34 10.28 -5.10 -22.76
C TYR A 34 8.88 -5.61 -23.02
N LYS A 35 8.61 -6.84 -22.61
CA LYS A 35 7.24 -7.36 -22.63
C LYS A 35 6.39 -6.35 -21.84
N LYS A 36 5.47 -5.71 -22.53
CA LYS A 36 4.55 -4.79 -21.89
C LYS A 36 3.66 -5.54 -20.90
N MET A 37 3.21 -4.87 -19.88
CA MET A 37 2.49 -5.45 -18.77
C MET A 37 1.04 -4.96 -18.73
N ASN A 38 0.13 -5.88 -18.48
CA ASN A 38 -1.22 -5.58 -18.04
C ASN A 38 -1.22 -5.49 -16.52
N ILE A 39 -1.59 -4.34 -15.98
CA ILE A 39 -1.55 -4.07 -14.54
C ILE A 39 -2.97 -3.90 -14.02
N LEU A 40 -3.28 -4.53 -12.89
CA LEU A 40 -4.48 -4.26 -12.11
C LEU A 40 -4.11 -3.50 -10.85
N LEU A 41 -4.66 -2.30 -10.70
CA LEU A 41 -4.58 -1.50 -9.46
C LEU A 41 -5.88 -1.68 -8.68
N LEU A 42 -5.78 -2.17 -7.46
CA LEU A 42 -6.92 -2.27 -6.54
C LEU A 42 -7.10 -0.95 -5.78
N GLY A 43 -8.33 -0.46 -5.71
CA GLY A 43 -8.75 0.71 -4.97
C GLY A 43 -9.53 1.73 -5.79
N SER A 44 -10.00 2.80 -5.12
CA SER A 44 -10.89 3.79 -5.72
C SER A 44 -10.71 5.22 -5.19
N GLY A 45 -9.71 5.45 -4.35
CA GLY A 45 -9.44 6.75 -3.73
C GLY A 45 -8.58 7.70 -4.59
N GLY A 46 -8.31 8.88 -4.07
CA GLY A 46 -7.40 9.85 -4.68
C GLY A 46 -5.95 9.35 -4.75
N ARG A 47 -5.52 8.58 -3.75
CA ARG A 47 -4.22 7.89 -3.74
C ARG A 47 -4.09 6.94 -4.94
N GLU A 48 -5.10 6.11 -5.17
CA GLU A 48 -5.11 5.18 -6.30
C GLU A 48 -5.19 5.92 -7.64
N HIS A 49 -5.89 7.05 -7.71
CA HIS A 49 -5.88 7.88 -8.92
C HIS A 49 -4.46 8.42 -9.21
N ALA A 50 -3.75 8.94 -8.21
CA ALA A 50 -2.38 9.41 -8.38
C ALA A 50 -1.41 8.29 -8.82
N ILE A 51 -1.56 7.10 -8.24
CA ILE A 51 -0.79 5.90 -8.62
C ILE A 51 -1.12 5.50 -10.06
N ALA A 52 -2.40 5.43 -10.43
CA ALA A 52 -2.86 5.09 -11.78
C ALA A 52 -2.32 6.08 -12.82
N TRP A 53 -2.41 7.38 -12.53
CA TRP A 53 -1.87 8.43 -13.39
C TRP A 53 -0.37 8.26 -13.61
N LYS A 54 0.39 7.92 -12.56
CA LYS A 54 1.84 7.71 -12.70
C LYS A 54 2.17 6.43 -13.46
N ILE A 55 1.44 5.35 -13.22
CA ILE A 55 1.61 4.07 -13.93
C ILE A 55 1.31 4.24 -15.43
N SER A 56 0.26 4.97 -15.79
CA SER A 56 -0.18 5.17 -17.19
C SER A 56 0.88 5.86 -18.07
N GLN A 57 1.81 6.59 -17.46
CA GLN A 57 2.92 7.26 -18.16
C GLN A 57 4.09 6.32 -18.50
N SER A 58 4.07 5.09 -18.01
CA SER A 58 5.16 4.14 -18.21
C SER A 58 5.07 3.48 -19.60
N PRO A 59 6.13 3.49 -20.42
CA PRO A 59 6.16 2.80 -21.70
C PRO A 59 6.12 1.27 -21.56
N LYS A 60 6.26 0.75 -20.34
CA LYS A 60 6.20 -0.68 -20.01
C LYS A 60 4.76 -1.18 -19.76
N VAL A 61 3.79 -0.29 -19.71
CA VAL A 61 2.38 -0.64 -19.49
C VAL A 61 1.69 -0.77 -20.85
N ASP A 62 0.96 -1.87 -21.02
CA ASP A 62 0.06 -2.08 -22.14
C ASP A 62 -1.36 -1.70 -21.77
N LYS A 63 -1.88 -2.33 -20.72
CA LYS A 63 -3.22 -2.06 -20.19
C LYS A 63 -3.13 -1.76 -18.69
N LEU A 64 -3.87 -0.75 -18.26
CA LEU A 64 -4.04 -0.42 -16.85
C LEU A 64 -5.52 -0.56 -16.50
N PHE A 65 -5.82 -1.50 -15.61
CA PHE A 65 -7.13 -1.72 -15.03
C PHE A 65 -7.14 -1.21 -13.60
N ILE A 66 -8.25 -0.63 -13.14
CA ILE A 66 -8.41 -0.14 -11.76
C ILE A 66 -9.73 -0.71 -11.19
N ALA A 67 -9.69 -1.34 -10.04
CA ALA A 67 -10.84 -2.01 -9.43
C ALA A 67 -11.09 -1.55 -7.97
N PRO A 68 -12.27 -0.98 -7.71
CA PRO A 68 -13.33 -0.63 -8.63
C PRO A 68 -13.07 0.64 -9.45
N GLY A 69 -12.06 1.46 -9.07
CA GLY A 69 -11.76 2.74 -9.68
C GLY A 69 -12.76 3.85 -9.33
N ASN A 70 -12.59 5.00 -9.97
CA ASN A 70 -13.44 6.18 -9.83
C ASN A 70 -13.47 6.99 -11.13
N ALA A 71 -14.16 8.14 -11.15
CA ALA A 71 -14.25 8.99 -12.34
C ALA A 71 -12.88 9.53 -12.82
N GLY A 72 -11.95 9.79 -11.90
CA GLY A 72 -10.59 10.24 -12.25
C GLY A 72 -9.75 9.11 -12.85
N THR A 73 -9.82 7.90 -12.28
CA THR A 73 -9.07 6.74 -12.80
C THR A 73 -9.53 6.31 -14.19
N ALA A 74 -10.81 6.55 -14.53
CA ALA A 74 -11.34 6.30 -15.87
C ALA A 74 -10.69 7.18 -16.98
N GLN A 75 -10.01 8.26 -16.59
CA GLN A 75 -9.30 9.12 -17.54
C GLN A 75 -7.90 8.59 -17.89
N VAL A 76 -7.36 7.69 -17.08
CA VAL A 76 -5.97 7.20 -17.22
C VAL A 76 -5.87 5.69 -17.38
N GLY A 77 -6.99 4.96 -17.25
CA GLY A 77 -7.07 3.52 -17.39
C GLY A 77 -8.51 3.05 -17.54
N THR A 78 -8.72 1.74 -17.44
CA THR A 78 -10.04 1.12 -17.54
C THR A 78 -10.52 0.69 -16.15
N ASN A 79 -11.64 1.23 -15.70
CA ASN A 79 -12.23 0.79 -14.44
C ASN A 79 -12.89 -0.58 -14.59
N ALA A 80 -12.62 -1.48 -13.64
CA ALA A 80 -13.27 -2.78 -13.52
C ALA A 80 -14.17 -2.75 -12.27
N TYR A 81 -15.47 -2.98 -12.45
CA TYR A 81 -16.45 -2.88 -11.37
C TYR A 81 -16.42 -4.10 -10.42
N ILE A 82 -15.26 -4.31 -9.81
CA ILE A 82 -14.98 -5.40 -8.89
C ILE A 82 -14.58 -4.78 -7.55
N LYS A 83 -15.12 -5.28 -6.44
CA LYS A 83 -14.70 -4.85 -5.12
C LYS A 83 -13.26 -5.28 -4.86
N ALA A 84 -12.46 -4.41 -4.24
CA ALA A 84 -11.05 -4.66 -3.97
C ALA A 84 -10.80 -5.82 -2.99
N ASP A 85 -11.83 -6.28 -2.28
CA ASP A 85 -11.79 -7.39 -1.33
C ASP A 85 -12.54 -8.65 -1.82
N ASP A 86 -13.08 -8.64 -3.04
CA ASP A 86 -13.66 -9.82 -3.68
C ASP A 86 -12.56 -10.60 -4.43
N PHE A 87 -11.84 -11.43 -3.69
CA PHE A 87 -10.68 -12.14 -4.22
C PHE A 87 -11.03 -13.15 -5.32
N ALA A 88 -12.22 -13.73 -5.30
CA ALA A 88 -12.67 -14.64 -6.35
C ALA A 88 -12.89 -13.89 -7.67
N ALA A 89 -13.63 -12.79 -7.64
CA ALA A 89 -13.84 -11.95 -8.82
C ALA A 89 -12.53 -11.33 -9.33
N ILE A 90 -11.60 -10.97 -8.43
CA ILE A 90 -10.26 -10.48 -8.81
C ILE A 90 -9.49 -11.58 -9.54
N LYS A 91 -9.49 -12.82 -9.05
CA LYS A 91 -8.85 -13.95 -9.72
C LYS A 91 -9.38 -14.15 -11.14
N ASP A 92 -10.70 -14.22 -11.28
CA ASP A 92 -11.34 -14.43 -12.58
C ASP A 92 -10.98 -13.32 -13.57
N PHE A 93 -10.99 -12.07 -13.11
CA PHE A 93 -10.61 -10.92 -13.92
C PHE A 93 -9.13 -10.96 -14.35
N VAL A 94 -8.24 -11.28 -13.42
CA VAL A 94 -6.79 -11.36 -13.64
C VAL A 94 -6.47 -12.37 -14.71
N LEU A 95 -7.09 -13.55 -14.65
CA LEU A 95 -6.89 -14.63 -15.64
C LEU A 95 -7.51 -14.29 -17.00
N ALA A 96 -8.72 -13.70 -17.02
CA ALA A 96 -9.42 -13.34 -18.25
C ALA A 96 -8.76 -12.18 -19.03
N ASN A 97 -7.98 -11.33 -18.36
CA ASN A 97 -7.37 -10.14 -18.96
C ASN A 97 -5.83 -10.20 -19.04
N ASP A 98 -5.23 -11.39 -18.85
CA ASP A 98 -3.78 -11.60 -18.89
C ASP A 98 -3.03 -10.60 -18.01
N VAL A 99 -3.54 -10.30 -16.80
CA VAL A 99 -2.89 -9.40 -15.86
C VAL A 99 -1.58 -10.00 -15.40
N ASN A 100 -0.50 -9.22 -15.46
CA ASN A 100 0.86 -9.67 -15.13
C ASN A 100 1.37 -9.09 -13.81
N MET A 101 0.68 -8.11 -13.24
CA MET A 101 1.03 -7.49 -11.96
C MET A 101 -0.21 -6.92 -11.30
N VAL A 102 -0.31 -7.09 -9.98
CA VAL A 102 -1.36 -6.46 -9.17
C VAL A 102 -0.71 -5.46 -8.22
N VAL A 103 -1.25 -4.25 -8.17
CA VAL A 103 -0.85 -3.20 -7.22
C VAL A 103 -2.01 -2.98 -6.27
N VAL A 104 -1.75 -3.01 -4.97
CA VAL A 104 -2.80 -2.83 -3.96
C VAL A 104 -2.65 -1.45 -3.34
N GLY A 105 -3.63 -0.58 -3.57
CA GLY A 105 -3.63 0.78 -3.06
C GLY A 105 -4.08 0.88 -1.59
N PRO A 106 -5.27 0.36 -1.24
CA PRO A 106 -5.78 0.43 0.13
C PRO A 106 -5.25 -0.71 1.02
N GLU A 107 -5.24 -0.46 2.32
CA GLU A 107 -4.79 -1.41 3.34
C GLU A 107 -5.74 -2.59 3.57
N ASP A 108 -7.06 -2.38 3.41
CA ASP A 108 -8.08 -3.39 3.74
C ASP A 108 -7.92 -4.72 2.99
N PRO A 109 -7.72 -4.76 1.65
CA PRO A 109 -7.45 -6.02 0.95
C PRO A 109 -6.18 -6.72 1.42
N LEU A 110 -5.16 -5.96 1.85
CA LEU A 110 -3.90 -6.51 2.35
C LEU A 110 -4.10 -7.18 3.71
N VAL A 111 -4.81 -6.50 4.61
CA VAL A 111 -5.17 -7.04 5.93
C VAL A 111 -6.05 -8.29 5.79
N LYS A 112 -6.95 -8.33 4.80
CA LYS A 112 -7.76 -9.49 4.46
C LYS A 112 -6.95 -10.61 3.81
N GLY A 113 -5.74 -10.33 3.28
CA GLY A 113 -4.80 -11.33 2.81
C GLY A 113 -4.78 -11.55 1.28
N VAL A 114 -5.06 -10.54 0.47
CA VAL A 114 -5.00 -10.65 -0.99
C VAL A 114 -3.63 -11.15 -1.50
N TYR A 115 -2.53 -10.72 -0.87
CA TYR A 115 -1.18 -11.20 -1.20
C TYR A 115 -1.06 -12.71 -1.01
N ASP A 116 -1.48 -13.19 0.15
CA ASP A 116 -1.41 -14.62 0.51
C ASP A 116 -2.36 -15.45 -0.36
N PHE A 117 -3.53 -14.91 -0.71
CA PHE A 117 -4.45 -15.54 -1.66
C PHE A 117 -3.77 -15.80 -3.01
N PHE A 118 -3.08 -14.80 -3.58
CA PHE A 118 -2.33 -14.96 -4.82
C PHE A 118 -1.20 -15.98 -4.69
N LYS A 119 -0.45 -15.96 -3.58
CA LYS A 119 0.69 -16.86 -3.39
C LYS A 119 0.29 -18.31 -3.18
N ASN A 120 -0.87 -18.55 -2.62
CA ASN A 120 -1.37 -19.91 -2.34
C ASN A 120 -2.16 -20.52 -3.49
N ASP A 121 -2.51 -19.75 -4.52
CA ASP A 121 -3.23 -20.23 -5.70
C ASP A 121 -2.24 -20.52 -6.84
N ALA A 122 -2.18 -21.76 -7.30
CA ALA A 122 -1.22 -22.20 -8.32
C ALA A 122 -1.36 -21.44 -9.65
N SER A 123 -2.56 -20.95 -10.00
CA SER A 123 -2.81 -20.17 -11.22
C SER A 123 -2.37 -18.71 -11.11
N LEU A 124 -2.20 -18.20 -9.89
CA LEU A 124 -1.86 -16.80 -9.59
C LEU A 124 -0.46 -16.61 -9.02
N ALA A 125 0.17 -17.68 -8.49
CA ALA A 125 1.42 -17.62 -7.72
C ALA A 125 2.59 -16.96 -8.48
N GLY A 126 2.58 -17.02 -9.81
CA GLY A 126 3.55 -16.35 -10.67
C GLY A 126 3.31 -14.86 -10.89
N ILE A 127 2.15 -14.32 -10.50
CA ILE A 127 1.79 -12.91 -10.68
C ILE A 127 2.28 -12.11 -9.46
N PRO A 128 3.16 -11.13 -9.65
CA PRO A 128 3.61 -10.28 -8.55
C PRO A 128 2.46 -9.41 -8.02
N VAL A 129 2.33 -9.40 -6.70
CA VAL A 129 1.43 -8.50 -5.97
C VAL A 129 2.27 -7.49 -5.21
N ILE A 130 2.08 -6.22 -5.51
CA ILE A 130 2.76 -5.11 -4.82
C ILE A 130 1.96 -4.75 -3.58
N GLY A 131 2.48 -5.17 -2.45
CA GLY A 131 1.89 -5.00 -1.11
C GLY A 131 2.43 -6.07 -0.16
N PRO A 132 2.29 -5.87 1.16
CA PRO A 132 2.74 -6.84 2.16
C PRO A 132 1.82 -8.07 2.20
N SER A 133 2.34 -9.15 2.79
CA SER A 133 1.52 -10.30 3.20
C SER A 133 0.52 -9.90 4.28
N LYS A 134 -0.49 -10.75 4.54
CA LYS A 134 -1.45 -10.54 5.62
C LYS A 134 -0.76 -10.32 6.97
N ALA A 135 0.30 -11.07 7.24
CA ALA A 135 1.08 -10.91 8.47
C ALA A 135 1.80 -9.54 8.53
N GLY A 136 2.39 -9.08 7.41
CA GLY A 136 3.00 -7.76 7.35
C GLY A 136 1.98 -6.61 7.42
N ALA A 137 0.81 -6.80 6.82
CA ALA A 137 -0.28 -5.82 6.83
C ALA A 137 -0.86 -5.56 8.23
N GLN A 138 -0.61 -6.45 9.20
CA GLN A 138 -1.03 -6.23 10.59
C GLN A 138 -0.39 -4.98 11.21
N LEU A 139 0.76 -4.53 10.72
CA LEU A 139 1.39 -3.27 11.17
C LEU A 139 0.51 -2.04 10.91
N GLU A 140 -0.36 -2.12 9.92
CA GLU A 140 -1.36 -1.07 9.62
C GLU A 140 -2.74 -1.47 10.12
N GLY A 141 -3.07 -2.76 10.06
CA GLY A 141 -4.40 -3.28 10.39
C GLY A 141 -4.73 -3.32 11.88
N SER A 142 -3.71 -3.35 12.76
CA SER A 142 -3.87 -3.36 14.21
C SER A 142 -2.85 -2.45 14.87
N LYS A 143 -3.36 -1.44 15.58
CA LYS A 143 -2.53 -0.50 16.33
C LYS A 143 -1.84 -1.18 17.52
N ASP A 144 -2.55 -2.10 18.16
CA ASP A 144 -2.00 -2.90 19.25
C ASP A 144 -0.84 -3.76 18.76
N PHE A 145 -1.01 -4.48 17.64
CA PHE A 145 0.08 -5.24 17.02
C PHE A 145 1.27 -4.35 16.65
N ALA A 146 1.01 -3.19 16.03
CA ALA A 146 2.06 -2.24 15.65
C ALA A 146 2.82 -1.72 16.88
N LYS A 147 2.12 -1.35 17.94
CA LYS A 147 2.73 -0.91 19.21
C LYS A 147 3.57 -1.99 19.86
N ALA A 148 3.04 -3.22 19.93
CA ALA A 148 3.78 -4.35 20.47
C ALA A 148 5.02 -4.67 19.61
N PHE A 149 4.93 -4.53 18.30
CA PHE A 149 6.07 -4.67 17.39
C PHE A 149 7.13 -3.58 17.67
N MET A 150 6.73 -2.31 17.75
CA MET A 150 7.64 -1.19 18.04
C MET A 150 8.37 -1.39 19.37
N MET A 151 7.65 -1.81 20.41
CA MET A 151 8.27 -2.10 21.71
C MET A 151 9.30 -3.23 21.65
N ARG A 152 8.99 -4.33 20.95
CA ARG A 152 9.94 -5.47 20.80
C ARG A 152 11.20 -5.08 20.05
N HIS A 153 11.12 -4.12 19.15
CA HIS A 153 12.23 -3.71 18.30
C HIS A 153 12.86 -2.38 18.72
N ASN A 154 12.50 -1.83 19.89
CA ASN A 154 13.00 -0.57 20.41
C ASN A 154 12.78 0.61 19.44
N ILE A 155 11.67 0.61 18.71
CA ILE A 155 11.27 1.70 17.83
C ILE A 155 10.55 2.74 18.69
N PRO A 156 11.00 4.03 18.70
CA PRO A 156 10.36 5.08 19.46
C PRO A 156 8.88 5.23 19.08
N THR A 157 8.03 5.29 20.12
CA THR A 157 6.58 5.47 19.94
C THR A 157 6.00 6.07 21.21
N ALA A 158 4.80 6.67 21.13
CA ALA A 158 4.06 7.16 22.27
C ALA A 158 3.84 6.06 23.32
N ARG A 159 3.91 6.41 24.61
CA ARG A 159 3.47 5.49 25.69
C ARG A 159 2.04 5.08 25.40
N TYR A 160 1.75 3.82 25.59
CA TYR A 160 0.43 3.29 25.25
C TYR A 160 -0.01 2.17 26.18
N LYS A 161 -1.30 1.90 26.17
CA LYS A 161 -1.88 0.70 26.76
C LYS A 161 -3.09 0.25 25.94
N SER A 162 -3.13 -1.02 25.62
CA SER A 162 -4.27 -1.66 24.93
C SER A 162 -5.27 -2.14 25.94
N ILE A 163 -6.53 -1.79 25.74
CA ILE A 163 -7.63 -2.01 26.65
C ILE A 163 -8.76 -2.72 25.95
N THR A 164 -9.28 -3.75 26.61
CA THR A 164 -10.52 -4.46 26.25
C THR A 164 -11.57 -4.22 27.33
N ALA A 165 -12.79 -4.70 27.12
CA ALA A 165 -13.84 -4.63 28.14
C ALA A 165 -13.44 -5.35 29.46
N GLU A 166 -12.59 -6.39 29.36
CA GLU A 166 -12.16 -7.20 30.51
C GLU A 166 -11.19 -6.46 31.42
N ASN A 167 -10.36 -5.55 30.90
CA ASN A 167 -9.34 -4.85 31.66
C ASN A 167 -9.54 -3.31 31.71
N ILE A 168 -10.77 -2.83 31.55
CA ILE A 168 -11.11 -1.41 31.50
C ILE A 168 -10.60 -0.62 32.76
N ALA A 169 -10.58 -1.28 33.92
CA ALA A 169 -10.06 -0.66 35.14
C ALA A 169 -8.57 -0.26 35.03
N GLU A 170 -7.78 -1.06 34.30
CA GLU A 170 -6.38 -0.72 34.02
C GLU A 170 -6.29 0.46 33.04
N GLY A 171 -7.26 0.58 32.12
CA GLY A 171 -7.39 1.74 31.23
C GLY A 171 -7.60 3.04 32.00
N TYR A 172 -8.51 3.02 32.97
CA TYR A 172 -8.75 4.18 33.84
C TYR A 172 -7.52 4.55 34.68
N ALA A 173 -6.78 3.55 35.15
CA ALA A 173 -5.53 3.80 35.89
C ALA A 173 -4.46 4.41 34.98
N PHE A 174 -4.35 3.91 33.75
CA PHE A 174 -3.39 4.43 32.77
C PHE A 174 -3.74 5.86 32.35
N LEU A 175 -5.01 6.16 32.07
CA LEU A 175 -5.47 7.52 31.78
C LEU A 175 -5.06 8.50 32.90
N LYS A 176 -5.22 8.13 34.18
CA LYS A 176 -4.81 8.96 35.30
C LYS A 176 -3.29 9.24 35.34
N SER A 177 -2.47 8.40 34.73
CA SER A 177 -1.01 8.54 34.69
C SER A 177 -0.51 9.41 33.55
N LEU A 178 -1.40 9.79 32.61
CA LEU A 178 -1.07 10.64 31.47
C LEU A 178 -1.49 12.08 31.72
N PRO A 179 -0.75 13.07 31.17
CA PRO A 179 -1.25 14.44 31.06
C PRO A 179 -2.31 14.53 29.98
N ALA A 180 -3.22 15.51 30.10
CA ALA A 180 -4.12 15.87 28.99
C ALA A 180 -3.32 16.54 27.85
N PRO A 181 -3.82 16.47 26.61
CA PRO A 181 -5.03 15.76 26.18
C PRO A 181 -4.82 14.24 26.09
N TYR A 182 -5.90 13.48 26.14
CA TYR A 182 -5.91 12.01 26.11
C TYR A 182 -6.24 11.52 24.71
N VAL A 183 -5.51 10.52 24.22
CA VAL A 183 -5.72 9.95 22.89
C VAL A 183 -6.25 8.53 23.01
N LEU A 184 -7.44 8.29 22.47
CA LEU A 184 -8.06 6.96 22.37
C LEU A 184 -8.17 6.57 20.89
N LYS A 185 -7.72 5.36 20.55
CA LYS A 185 -7.76 4.84 19.17
C LYS A 185 -8.42 3.48 19.14
N ALA A 186 -9.45 3.31 18.32
CA ALA A 186 -9.95 1.99 17.99
C ALA A 186 -8.83 1.19 17.30
N ASP A 187 -8.62 -0.06 17.68
CA ASP A 187 -7.50 -0.87 17.19
C ASP A 187 -7.60 -1.16 15.69
N GLY A 188 -8.78 -1.58 15.23
CA GLY A 188 -9.00 -1.94 13.83
C GLY A 188 -9.11 -0.76 12.87
N LEU A 189 -9.31 -1.09 11.59
CA LEU A 189 -9.54 -0.10 10.53
C LEU A 189 -10.91 0.58 10.75
N ALA A 190 -10.91 1.87 10.98
CA ALA A 190 -12.10 2.69 11.23
C ALA A 190 -12.21 3.89 10.25
N ALA A 191 -11.61 3.78 9.07
CA ALA A 191 -11.64 4.80 7.99
C ALA A 191 -11.29 6.21 8.49
N GLY A 192 -10.29 6.33 9.37
CA GLY A 192 -9.85 7.60 9.95
C GLY A 192 -10.76 8.18 11.05
N LYS A 193 -11.84 7.50 11.43
CA LYS A 193 -12.82 7.99 12.42
C LYS A 193 -12.61 7.42 13.82
N GLY A 194 -11.76 6.43 13.98
CA GLY A 194 -11.56 5.70 15.24
C GLY A 194 -10.55 6.35 16.19
N VAL A 195 -10.28 7.66 16.09
CA VAL A 195 -9.35 8.39 16.96
C VAL A 195 -10.09 9.53 17.65
N LEU A 196 -10.01 9.57 18.97
CA LEU A 196 -10.55 10.63 19.81
C LEU A 196 -9.41 11.31 20.56
N ILE A 197 -9.42 12.64 20.61
CA ILE A 197 -8.53 13.46 21.41
C ILE A 197 -9.41 14.23 22.40
N LEU A 198 -9.16 14.06 23.70
CA LEU A 198 -10.06 14.46 24.77
C LEU A 198 -9.31 15.29 25.79
N GLU A 199 -9.91 16.39 26.22
CA GLU A 199 -9.26 17.38 27.07
C GLU A 199 -9.35 17.07 28.57
N THR A 200 -10.36 16.28 28.96
CA THR A 200 -10.59 15.96 30.37
C THR A 200 -10.54 14.46 30.65
N LEU A 201 -10.10 14.12 31.87
CA LEU A 201 -10.04 12.71 32.29
C LEU A 201 -11.41 12.06 32.34
N GLU A 202 -12.45 12.81 32.72
CA GLU A 202 -13.81 12.25 32.82
C GLU A 202 -14.40 11.95 31.44
N GLU A 203 -14.18 12.82 30.46
CA GLU A 203 -14.52 12.54 29.07
C GLU A 203 -13.77 11.33 28.54
N ALA A 204 -12.46 11.24 28.79
CA ALA A 204 -11.63 10.12 28.34
C ALA A 204 -12.10 8.78 28.90
N LYS A 205 -12.52 8.73 30.17
CA LYS A 205 -13.08 7.52 30.76
C LYS A 205 -14.42 7.15 30.16
N LYS A 206 -15.31 8.13 29.96
CA LYS A 206 -16.61 7.93 29.35
C LYS A 206 -16.46 7.39 27.93
N GLU A 207 -15.70 8.07 27.11
CA GLU A 207 -15.49 7.68 25.71
C GLU A 207 -14.77 6.33 25.57
N LEU A 208 -13.83 6.00 26.49
CA LEU A 208 -13.24 4.64 26.53
C LEU A 208 -14.32 3.56 26.72
N GLY A 209 -15.27 3.81 27.64
CA GLY A 209 -16.39 2.90 27.84
C GLY A 209 -17.30 2.79 26.62
N ASP A 210 -17.64 3.92 26.01
CA ASP A 210 -18.51 3.97 24.83
C ASP A 210 -17.86 3.30 23.63
N MET A 211 -16.56 3.50 23.41
CA MET A 211 -15.79 2.82 22.36
C MET A 211 -15.81 1.30 22.56
N LEU A 212 -15.50 0.80 23.76
CA LEU A 212 -15.50 -0.63 24.07
C LEU A 212 -16.89 -1.27 23.99
N ASN A 213 -17.94 -0.48 24.14
CA ASN A 213 -19.33 -0.90 23.95
C ASN A 213 -19.77 -0.90 22.46
N GLY A 214 -18.84 -0.74 21.52
CA GLY A 214 -19.09 -0.95 20.10
C GLY A 214 -19.32 0.31 19.27
N MET A 215 -18.91 1.49 19.73
CA MET A 215 -19.03 2.75 18.99
C MET A 215 -18.49 2.63 17.54
N PHE A 216 -17.44 1.84 17.33
CA PHE A 216 -16.83 1.58 16.02
C PHE A 216 -16.95 0.10 15.61
N GLY A 217 -17.98 -0.61 16.08
CA GLY A 217 -18.18 -2.03 15.81
C GLY A 217 -17.01 -2.89 16.27
N ASP A 218 -16.62 -3.88 15.46
CA ASP A 218 -15.52 -4.80 15.79
C ASP A 218 -14.16 -4.11 15.93
N ALA A 219 -13.96 -2.97 15.28
CA ALA A 219 -12.72 -2.21 15.36
C ALA A 219 -12.43 -1.67 16.78
N SER A 220 -13.44 -1.50 17.61
CA SER A 220 -13.29 -1.00 18.99
C SER A 220 -13.41 -2.07 20.08
N LYS A 221 -13.34 -3.37 19.74
CA LYS A 221 -13.18 -4.43 20.74
C LYS A 221 -11.90 -4.27 21.56
N THR A 222 -10.89 -3.68 20.97
CA THR A 222 -9.67 -3.20 21.64
C THR A 222 -9.51 -1.71 21.38
N VAL A 223 -9.21 -0.93 22.41
CA VAL A 223 -8.91 0.48 22.33
C VAL A 223 -7.47 0.70 22.80
N VAL A 224 -6.67 1.34 21.96
CA VAL A 224 -5.30 1.75 22.33
C VAL A 224 -5.36 3.16 22.91
N ILE A 225 -5.01 3.28 24.17
CA ILE A 225 -4.81 4.57 24.82
C ILE A 225 -3.36 4.99 24.56
N GLU A 226 -3.14 6.22 24.11
CA GLU A 226 -1.80 6.75 23.87
C GLU A 226 -1.61 8.08 24.59
N GLU A 227 -0.35 8.38 24.93
CA GLU A 227 0.00 9.74 25.31
C GLU A 227 -0.07 10.65 24.08
N PHE A 228 -0.46 11.90 24.30
CA PHE A 228 -0.47 12.89 23.25
C PHE A 228 0.96 13.38 22.98
N LEU A 229 1.39 13.24 21.72
CA LEU A 229 2.69 13.76 21.29
C LEU A 229 2.52 15.13 20.62
N THR A 230 3.45 16.02 20.90
CA THR A 230 3.57 17.33 20.25
C THR A 230 4.81 17.36 19.37
N GLY A 231 4.75 18.10 18.27
CA GLY A 231 5.88 18.22 17.36
C GLY A 231 5.46 18.71 15.99
N ILE A 232 6.37 18.60 15.04
CA ILE A 232 6.11 18.88 13.62
C ILE A 232 5.77 17.56 12.97
N GLU A 233 4.59 17.49 12.33
CA GLU A 233 4.19 16.34 11.53
C GLU A 233 4.87 16.40 10.15
N CYS A 234 5.49 15.29 9.75
CA CYS A 234 6.24 15.19 8.50
C CYS A 234 5.69 14.05 7.63
#